data_25c5029cd6d7f3af224f97e393ba2d79
#
_entry.id   25c5029cd6d7f3af224f97e393ba2d79
#
_cell.length_a   1.000
_cell.length_b   1.000
_cell.length_c   1.000
_cell.angle_alpha   90.00
_cell.angle_beta   90.00
_cell.angle_gamma   90.00
#
_symmetry.space_group_name_H-M   'P 1'
#
loop_
_entity.id
_entity.type
_entity.pdbx_description
1 polymer ?
#
loop_
_entity_poly.entity_id
_entity_poly.type
_entity_poly.pdbx_seq_one_letter_code
_entity_poly.pdbx_strand_id
1 'polypeptide(L)'
;MPESRKIVPFVEDWLSHLIAEDQVFEIRGIGPRKWSGFFNYAHIHDAAIQALELSDQRYRDGWSCQGVYWTLNPLDPSVLSRRANRIQIVDRDFALARDEDVIRRRWILIDCDPVRTAGVSSSHDELVASFDMICDTREYLSGMLPTDPIFGESGNGFHLLYRVDMPNDAASTKAVRDLLRHLANKFDTSRAKIDTSVFNASRICKLYGTLSRKGDSTDSRPHRRAGVSEAMT
;
A
#
# COMPACT_ATOMS: atom_id res chain seq x y z
N MET A 1 25.56 -7.28 8.70
CA MET A 1 24.67 -7.32 7.51
C MET A 1 23.74 -6.12 7.58
N PRO A 2 23.47 -5.42 6.47
CA PRO A 2 22.49 -4.34 6.46
C PRO A 2 21.14 -4.85 6.98
N GLU A 3 20.43 -4.04 7.75
CA GLU A 3 19.13 -4.39 8.35
C GLU A 3 18.09 -4.82 7.29
N SER A 4 18.16 -4.21 6.09
CA SER A 4 17.34 -4.57 4.93
C SER A 4 17.41 -6.05 4.56
N ARG A 5 18.58 -6.68 4.64
CA ARG A 5 18.72 -8.10 4.31
C ARG A 5 18.00 -9.06 5.27
N LYS A 6 17.74 -8.61 6.51
CA LYS A 6 16.97 -9.40 7.49
C LYS A 6 15.47 -9.35 7.23
N ILE A 7 15.02 -8.32 6.49
CA ILE A 7 13.60 -8.05 6.22
C ILE A 7 13.18 -8.64 4.87
N VAL A 8 14.11 -8.99 3.97
CA VAL A 8 13.79 -9.59 2.66
C VAL A 8 12.82 -10.78 2.79
N PRO A 9 13.08 -11.79 3.67
CA PRO A 9 12.17 -12.93 3.80
C PRO A 9 10.75 -12.53 4.20
N PHE A 10 10.59 -11.53 5.05
CA PHE A 10 9.27 -11.02 5.44
C PHE A 10 8.53 -10.40 4.25
N VAL A 11 9.20 -9.56 3.45
CA VAL A 11 8.57 -8.91 2.28
C VAL A 11 8.24 -9.93 1.19
N GLU A 12 9.14 -10.91 0.98
CA GLU A 12 8.95 -12.00 0.03
C GLU A 12 7.75 -12.88 0.42
N ASP A 13 7.70 -13.35 1.65
CA ASP A 13 6.61 -14.16 2.18
C ASP A 13 5.28 -13.41 2.06
N TRP A 14 5.29 -12.14 2.40
CA TRP A 14 4.12 -11.27 2.34
C TRP A 14 3.59 -11.10 0.91
N LEU A 15 4.47 -10.80 -0.05
CA LEU A 15 4.08 -10.72 -1.46
C LEU A 15 3.56 -12.07 -1.99
N SER A 16 4.16 -13.18 -1.57
CA SER A 16 3.73 -14.53 -1.96
C SER A 16 2.33 -14.88 -1.47
N HIS A 17 1.92 -14.36 -0.31
CA HIS A 17 0.55 -14.54 0.21
C HIS A 17 -0.49 -13.68 -0.52
N LEU A 18 -0.10 -12.52 -1.02
CA LEU A 18 -1.02 -11.56 -1.64
C LEU A 18 -1.19 -11.75 -3.14
N ILE A 19 -0.17 -12.32 -3.81
CA ILE A 19 -0.06 -12.40 -5.27
C ILE A 19 -0.14 -13.86 -5.69
N ALA A 20 -1.02 -14.19 -6.64
CA ALA A 20 -1.10 -15.55 -7.19
C ALA A 20 -0.04 -15.77 -8.28
N GLU A 21 0.27 -17.06 -8.57
CA GLU A 21 1.36 -17.46 -9.48
C GLU A 21 1.24 -16.93 -10.92
N ASP A 22 0.03 -16.65 -11.36
CA ASP A 22 -0.27 -16.15 -12.72
C ASP A 22 -0.32 -14.62 -12.81
N GLN A 23 -0.04 -13.90 -11.71
CA GLN A 23 -0.23 -12.46 -11.61
C GLN A 23 1.03 -11.65 -11.92
N VAL A 24 0.79 -10.50 -12.54
CA VAL A 24 1.76 -9.40 -12.66
C VAL A 24 1.33 -8.27 -11.74
N PHE A 25 2.31 -7.65 -11.08
CA PHE A 25 2.11 -6.51 -10.19
C PHE A 25 3.17 -5.44 -10.42
N GLU A 26 2.88 -4.21 -10.05
CA GLU A 26 3.83 -3.10 -10.08
C GLU A 26 4.34 -2.79 -8.68
N ILE A 27 5.66 -2.64 -8.53
CA ILE A 27 6.28 -1.95 -7.40
C ILE A 27 6.52 -0.51 -7.79
N ARG A 28 6.03 0.42 -6.99
CA ARG A 28 6.10 1.86 -7.22
C ARG A 28 6.75 2.59 -6.07
N GLY A 29 7.81 3.34 -6.34
CA GLY A 29 8.40 4.27 -5.40
C GLY A 29 7.86 5.68 -5.60
N ILE A 30 7.54 6.38 -4.51
CA ILE A 30 7.05 7.75 -4.51
C ILE A 30 7.99 8.62 -3.68
N GLY A 31 8.34 9.78 -4.24
CA GLY A 31 9.19 10.78 -3.62
C GLY A 31 9.37 11.96 -4.59
N PRO A 32 10.45 12.75 -4.47
CA PRO A 32 10.80 13.79 -5.43
C PRO A 32 10.93 13.28 -6.86
N ARG A 33 11.34 12.01 -7.01
CA ARG A 33 11.25 11.23 -8.24
C ARG A 33 10.25 10.10 -8.06
N LYS A 34 9.82 9.50 -9.17
CA LYS A 34 9.01 8.27 -9.17
C LYS A 34 9.87 7.11 -9.68
N TRP A 35 9.61 5.94 -9.15
CA TRP A 35 10.21 4.68 -9.57
C TRP A 35 9.09 3.70 -9.89
N SER A 36 9.33 2.82 -10.84
CA SER A 36 8.39 1.75 -11.19
C SER A 36 9.13 0.55 -11.74
N GLY A 37 8.57 -0.63 -11.51
CA GLY A 37 8.95 -1.89 -12.13
C GLY A 37 7.80 -2.86 -12.04
N PHE A 38 7.61 -3.67 -13.09
CA PHE A 38 6.57 -4.70 -13.14
C PHE A 38 7.23 -6.05 -12.90
N PHE A 39 6.59 -6.88 -12.07
CA PHE A 39 7.11 -8.17 -11.66
C PHE A 39 6.05 -9.25 -11.85
N ASN A 40 6.47 -10.45 -12.19
CA ASN A 40 5.66 -11.64 -12.10
C ASN A 40 6.00 -12.44 -10.84
N TYR A 41 5.22 -13.46 -10.53
CA TYR A 41 5.37 -14.28 -9.33
C TYR A 41 6.76 -14.90 -9.19
N ALA A 42 7.37 -15.38 -10.29
CA ALA A 42 8.70 -16.01 -10.27
C ALA A 42 9.83 -15.04 -9.83
N HIS A 43 9.58 -13.73 -9.81
CA HIS A 43 10.53 -12.68 -9.44
C HIS A 43 10.12 -11.92 -8.17
N ILE A 44 9.30 -12.52 -7.31
CA ILE A 44 8.90 -11.93 -6.01
C ILE A 44 10.14 -11.65 -5.14
N HIS A 45 11.11 -12.56 -5.11
CA HIS A 45 12.38 -12.36 -4.41
C HIS A 45 13.13 -11.12 -4.90
N ASP A 46 13.26 -10.96 -6.21
CA ASP A 46 13.90 -9.79 -6.83
C ASP A 46 13.12 -8.50 -6.52
N ALA A 47 11.79 -8.56 -6.53
CA ALA A 47 10.93 -7.44 -6.17
C ALA A 47 11.13 -7.02 -4.71
N ALA A 48 11.22 -7.99 -3.77
CA ALA A 48 11.46 -7.72 -2.36
C ALA A 48 12.83 -7.05 -2.12
N ILE A 49 13.89 -7.57 -2.74
CA ILE A 49 15.24 -7.00 -2.63
C ILE A 49 15.24 -5.56 -3.16
N GLN A 50 14.79 -5.35 -4.40
CA GLN A 50 14.81 -4.03 -5.04
C GLN A 50 13.92 -3.02 -4.32
N ALA A 51 12.77 -3.44 -3.80
CA ALA A 51 11.86 -2.58 -3.03
C ALA A 51 12.52 -2.13 -1.71
N LEU A 52 13.22 -3.02 -1.01
CA LEU A 52 13.94 -2.69 0.22
C LEU A 52 15.16 -1.81 -0.04
N GLU A 53 15.93 -2.09 -1.09
CA GLU A 53 17.03 -1.24 -1.50
C GLU A 53 16.53 0.18 -1.81
N LEU A 54 15.46 0.32 -2.59
CA LEU A 54 14.83 1.60 -2.88
C LEU A 54 14.34 2.30 -1.61
N SER A 55 13.71 1.55 -0.69
CA SER A 55 13.20 2.06 0.57
C SER A 55 14.31 2.58 1.48
N ASP A 56 15.42 1.86 1.60
CA ASP A 56 16.44 2.15 2.61
C ASP A 56 17.56 3.04 2.07
N GLN A 57 17.66 3.20 0.74
CA GLN A 57 18.68 4.00 0.09
C GLN A 57 18.52 5.49 0.42
N ARG A 58 19.62 6.10 0.84
CA ARG A 58 19.77 7.55 0.91
C ARG A 58 20.61 8.00 -0.28
N TYR A 59 20.03 8.72 -1.20
CA TYR A 59 20.76 9.29 -2.32
C TYR A 59 21.66 10.45 -1.85
N ARG A 60 22.84 10.59 -2.45
CA ARG A 60 23.82 11.63 -2.08
C ARG A 60 23.32 13.06 -2.30
N ASP A 61 22.32 13.21 -3.18
CA ASP A 61 21.64 14.48 -3.50
C ASP A 61 20.48 14.80 -2.52
N GLY A 62 20.35 14.05 -1.41
CA GLY A 62 19.29 14.21 -0.42
C GLY A 62 17.92 13.66 -0.86
N TRP A 63 17.82 13.05 -2.03
CA TRP A 63 16.58 12.57 -2.60
C TRP A 63 16.34 11.11 -2.20
N SER A 64 15.56 10.88 -1.16
CA SER A 64 15.15 9.54 -0.76
C SER A 64 13.74 9.21 -1.26
N CYS A 65 13.48 7.93 -1.50
CA CYS A 65 12.13 7.44 -1.70
C CYS A 65 11.31 7.65 -0.42
N GLN A 66 10.18 8.33 -0.51
CA GLN A 66 9.31 8.62 0.64
C GLN A 66 8.44 7.43 1.02
N GLY A 67 8.14 6.56 0.06
CA GLY A 67 7.39 5.33 0.30
C GLY A 67 7.43 4.41 -0.91
N VAL A 68 7.44 3.11 -0.62
CA VAL A 68 7.35 2.05 -1.62
C VAL A 68 5.98 1.39 -1.51
N TYR A 69 5.35 1.16 -2.65
CA TYR A 69 3.98 0.67 -2.79
C TYR A 69 3.94 -0.46 -3.81
N TRP A 70 2.87 -1.23 -3.79
CA TRP A 70 2.56 -2.26 -4.78
C TRP A 70 1.11 -2.13 -5.25
N THR A 71 0.80 -2.58 -6.48
CA THR A 71 -0.57 -2.62 -6.99
C THR A 71 -1.35 -3.76 -6.34
N LEU A 72 -2.49 -3.44 -5.73
CA LEU A 72 -3.32 -4.40 -4.97
C LEU A 72 -3.93 -5.51 -5.83
N ASN A 73 -4.27 -5.18 -7.06
CA ASN A 73 -5.01 -6.07 -7.94
C ASN A 73 -4.14 -6.55 -9.10
N PRO A 74 -4.37 -7.77 -9.60
CA PRO A 74 -3.59 -8.34 -10.67
C PRO A 74 -3.69 -7.52 -11.95
N LEU A 75 -2.56 -7.32 -12.59
CA LEU A 75 -2.43 -6.62 -13.85
C LEU A 75 -2.41 -7.61 -15.04
N ASP A 76 -2.80 -7.12 -16.20
CA ASP A 76 -2.64 -7.85 -17.45
C ASP A 76 -1.16 -8.25 -17.65
N PRO A 77 -0.85 -9.53 -17.96
CA PRO A 77 0.53 -9.98 -18.11
C PRO A 77 1.34 -9.21 -19.16
N SER A 78 0.70 -8.62 -20.16
CA SER A 78 1.38 -7.82 -21.19
C SER A 78 2.09 -6.59 -20.63
N VAL A 79 1.61 -6.03 -19.50
CA VAL A 79 2.25 -4.84 -18.90
C VAL A 79 3.64 -5.12 -18.33
N LEU A 80 3.98 -6.41 -18.11
CA LEU A 80 5.32 -6.80 -17.70
C LEU A 80 6.38 -6.26 -18.67
N SER A 81 6.07 -6.22 -19.96
CA SER A 81 6.97 -5.74 -21.01
C SER A 81 7.30 -4.26 -20.91
N ARG A 82 6.52 -3.46 -20.17
CA ARG A 82 6.83 -2.04 -19.94
C ARG A 82 8.16 -1.86 -19.21
N ARG A 83 8.42 -2.72 -18.22
CA ARG A 83 9.68 -2.77 -17.45
C ARG A 83 9.78 -4.05 -16.63
N ALA A 84 10.21 -5.13 -17.25
CA ALA A 84 10.20 -6.45 -16.64
C ALA A 84 11.23 -6.60 -15.51
N ASN A 85 10.74 -6.98 -14.33
CA ASN A 85 11.48 -7.47 -13.17
C ASN A 85 12.63 -6.55 -12.67
N ARG A 86 12.46 -5.23 -12.85
CA ARG A 86 13.43 -4.23 -12.36
C ARG A 86 12.75 -2.91 -12.03
N ILE A 87 13.16 -2.30 -10.94
CA ILE A 87 12.73 -0.95 -10.53
C ILE A 87 13.72 0.08 -11.08
N GLN A 88 13.20 1.11 -11.75
CA GLN A 88 14.00 2.23 -12.24
C GLN A 88 13.25 3.54 -12.06
N ILE A 89 13.98 4.66 -12.09
CA ILE A 89 13.38 5.99 -12.19
C ILE A 89 12.56 6.05 -13.48
N VAL A 90 11.38 6.67 -13.38
CA VAL A 90 10.47 6.83 -14.51
C VAL A 90 10.33 8.31 -14.87
N ASP A 91 10.26 8.57 -16.18
CA ASP A 91 9.97 9.87 -16.75
C ASP A 91 8.47 10.15 -16.74
N ARG A 92 8.08 11.39 -17.08
CA ARG A 92 6.66 11.79 -17.10
C ARG A 92 5.80 10.91 -18.00
N ASP A 93 6.34 10.47 -19.12
CA ASP A 93 5.61 9.71 -20.15
C ASP A 93 5.62 8.21 -19.92
N PHE A 94 6.28 7.73 -18.85
CA PHE A 94 6.27 6.31 -18.52
C PHE A 94 4.88 5.87 -18.06
N ALA A 95 4.37 4.81 -18.69
CA ALA A 95 3.06 4.25 -18.40
C ALA A 95 3.07 3.42 -17.10
N LEU A 96 2.71 4.03 -16.00
CA LEU A 96 2.38 3.34 -14.75
C LEU A 96 1.11 2.49 -14.93
N ALA A 97 0.85 1.54 -14.03
CA ALA A 97 -0.39 0.78 -14.03
C ALA A 97 -1.61 1.69 -13.90
N ARG A 98 -2.64 1.42 -14.71
CA ARG A 98 -3.92 2.13 -14.77
C ARG A 98 -5.07 1.16 -14.53
N ASP A 99 -6.28 1.69 -14.36
CA ASP A 99 -7.46 0.87 -14.08
C ASP A 99 -7.77 -0.12 -15.21
N GLU A 100 -7.52 0.26 -16.47
CA GLU A 100 -7.68 -0.63 -17.63
C GLU A 100 -6.68 -1.79 -17.67
N ASP A 101 -5.55 -1.67 -16.99
CA ASP A 101 -4.54 -2.74 -16.90
C ASP A 101 -4.92 -3.83 -15.88
N VAL A 102 -5.92 -3.57 -15.02
CA VAL A 102 -6.35 -4.51 -13.99
C VAL A 102 -7.34 -5.51 -14.55
N ILE A 103 -7.02 -6.80 -14.44
CA ILE A 103 -7.89 -7.87 -14.96
C ILE A 103 -9.05 -8.22 -14.03
N ARG A 104 -8.86 -8.08 -12.71
CA ARG A 104 -9.88 -8.42 -11.70
C ARG A 104 -9.55 -7.72 -10.37
N ARG A 105 -10.58 -7.45 -9.55
CA ARG A 105 -10.38 -6.95 -8.19
C ARG A 105 -10.29 -8.12 -7.22
N ARG A 106 -9.14 -8.29 -6.60
CA ARG A 106 -8.87 -9.31 -5.57
C ARG A 106 -8.88 -8.76 -4.16
N TRP A 107 -8.71 -7.44 -4.04
CA TRP A 107 -8.61 -6.76 -2.76
C TRP A 107 -9.40 -5.45 -2.75
N ILE A 108 -9.99 -5.16 -1.60
CA ILE A 108 -10.49 -3.83 -1.24
C ILE A 108 -9.59 -3.28 -0.14
N LEU A 109 -9.10 -2.06 -0.34
CA LEU A 109 -8.34 -1.31 0.65
C LEU A 109 -9.28 -0.35 1.40
N ILE A 110 -9.26 -0.42 2.72
CA ILE A 110 -9.78 0.64 3.60
C ILE A 110 -8.55 1.27 4.24
N ASP A 111 -8.31 2.53 3.94
CA ASP A 111 -7.15 3.29 4.41
C ASP A 111 -7.63 4.36 5.39
N CYS A 112 -7.12 4.33 6.61
CA CYS A 112 -7.42 5.27 7.66
C CYS A 112 -6.19 6.09 8.02
N ASP A 113 -6.22 7.35 7.65
CA ASP A 113 -5.15 8.32 7.94
C ASP A 113 -5.56 9.28 9.07
N PRO A 114 -4.65 9.63 9.98
CA PRO A 114 -4.91 10.70 10.95
C PRO A 114 -4.93 12.06 10.26
N VAL A 115 -5.74 12.97 10.79
CA VAL A 115 -5.74 14.38 10.36
C VAL A 115 -4.47 15.05 10.91
N ARG A 116 -3.58 15.45 10.01
CA ARG A 116 -2.28 16.05 10.35
C ARG A 116 -1.82 17.07 9.31
N THR A 117 -0.80 17.81 9.63
CA THR A 117 -0.11 18.70 8.69
C THR A 117 0.43 17.88 7.51
N ALA A 118 0.20 18.37 6.28
CA ALA A 118 0.71 17.72 5.08
C ALA A 118 2.25 17.67 5.06
N GLY A 119 2.80 16.59 4.50
CA GLY A 119 4.24 16.45 4.30
C GLY A 119 5.05 16.04 5.53
N VAL A 120 4.40 15.75 6.68
CA VAL A 120 5.10 15.27 7.89
C VAL A 120 4.62 13.89 8.30
N SER A 121 5.48 13.14 9.01
CA SER A 121 5.12 11.85 9.60
C SER A 121 4.13 12.02 10.74
N SER A 122 3.34 10.98 11.03
CA SER A 122 2.38 11.00 12.14
C SER A 122 3.07 11.01 13.49
N SER A 123 2.52 11.75 14.45
CA SER A 123 2.86 11.61 15.87
C SER A 123 2.26 10.32 16.45
N HIS A 124 2.58 9.98 17.68
CA HIS A 124 1.99 8.83 18.36
C HIS A 124 0.48 9.02 18.58
N ASP A 125 0.04 10.18 19.06
CA ASP A 125 -1.39 10.46 19.32
C ASP A 125 -2.22 10.46 18.04
N GLU A 126 -1.64 10.92 16.92
CA GLU A 126 -2.27 10.86 15.60
C GLU A 126 -2.44 9.40 15.13
N LEU A 127 -1.42 8.54 15.37
CA LEU A 127 -1.55 7.10 15.08
C LEU A 127 -2.61 6.42 15.94
N VAL A 128 -2.66 6.72 17.25
CA VAL A 128 -3.70 6.18 18.14
C VAL A 128 -5.10 6.54 17.62
N ALA A 129 -5.32 7.78 17.19
CA ALA A 129 -6.62 8.19 16.66
C ALA A 129 -7.03 7.43 15.39
N SER A 130 -6.08 7.13 14.49
CA SER A 130 -6.37 6.32 13.31
C SER A 130 -6.49 4.82 13.64
N PHE A 131 -5.79 4.33 14.66
CA PHE A 131 -5.92 2.96 15.16
C PHE A 131 -7.31 2.71 15.75
N ASP A 132 -7.80 3.59 16.62
CA ASP A 132 -9.13 3.47 17.21
C ASP A 132 -10.20 3.42 16.10
N MET A 133 -10.13 4.34 15.12
CA MET A 133 -11.08 4.38 14.01
C MET A 133 -11.05 3.11 13.14
N ILE A 134 -9.86 2.60 12.83
CA ILE A 134 -9.76 1.40 11.98
C ILE A 134 -10.25 0.15 12.71
N CYS A 135 -10.08 0.08 14.04
CA CYS A 135 -10.64 -0.99 14.87
C CYS A 135 -12.17 -0.97 14.87
N ASP A 136 -12.79 0.21 15.10
CA ASP A 136 -14.25 0.38 15.05
C ASP A 136 -14.79 0.03 13.66
N THR A 137 -14.05 0.40 12.60
CA THR A 137 -14.41 0.07 11.21
C THR A 137 -14.37 -1.44 10.96
N ARG A 138 -13.33 -2.13 11.46
CA ARG A 138 -13.20 -3.59 11.37
C ARG A 138 -14.34 -4.28 12.09
N GLU A 139 -14.64 -3.86 13.31
CA GLU A 139 -15.74 -4.43 14.12
C GLU A 139 -17.09 -4.27 13.40
N TYR A 140 -17.36 -3.08 12.87
CA TYR A 140 -18.58 -2.80 12.10
C TYR A 140 -18.71 -3.68 10.87
N LEU A 141 -17.62 -3.96 10.15
CA LEU A 141 -17.61 -4.79 8.95
C LEU A 141 -17.57 -6.29 9.23
N SER A 142 -17.38 -6.69 10.49
CA SER A 142 -17.38 -8.09 10.90
C SER A 142 -18.69 -8.78 10.52
N GLY A 143 -18.59 -9.87 9.76
CA GLY A 143 -19.73 -10.63 9.23
C GLY A 143 -20.44 -9.99 8.02
N MET A 144 -20.06 -8.78 7.59
CA MET A 144 -20.60 -8.15 6.37
C MET A 144 -19.78 -8.49 5.12
N LEU A 145 -18.49 -8.72 5.29
CA LEU A 145 -17.60 -9.12 4.21
C LEU A 145 -17.20 -10.59 4.35
N PRO A 146 -16.85 -11.27 3.24
CA PRO A 146 -16.70 -12.72 3.21
C PRO A 146 -15.48 -13.26 3.98
N THR A 147 -14.53 -12.43 4.32
CA THR A 147 -13.28 -12.81 5.00
C THR A 147 -12.89 -11.81 6.06
N ASP A 148 -12.12 -12.26 7.06
CA ASP A 148 -11.40 -11.34 7.93
C ASP A 148 -10.35 -10.57 7.15
N PRO A 149 -10.14 -9.28 7.47
CA PRO A 149 -9.17 -8.48 6.76
C PRO A 149 -7.75 -8.71 7.28
N ILE A 150 -6.78 -8.47 6.41
CA ILE A 150 -5.41 -8.24 6.85
C ILE A 150 -5.34 -6.85 7.48
N PHE A 151 -4.80 -6.76 8.69
CA PHE A 151 -4.61 -5.52 9.43
C PHE A 151 -3.17 -5.02 9.25
N GLY A 152 -2.98 -3.89 8.59
CA GLY A 152 -1.68 -3.33 8.29
C GLY A 152 -1.46 -1.93 8.83
N GLU A 153 -0.21 -1.61 9.16
CA GLU A 153 0.27 -0.28 9.49
C GLU A 153 1.09 0.28 8.32
N SER A 154 0.70 1.46 7.81
CA SER A 154 1.41 2.13 6.71
C SER A 154 2.67 2.88 7.16
N GLY A 155 2.91 2.98 8.47
CA GLY A 155 3.88 3.84 9.12
C GLY A 155 3.36 5.26 9.39
N ASN A 156 2.17 5.61 8.87
CA ASN A 156 1.53 6.91 9.12
C ASN A 156 0.01 6.81 9.35
N GLY A 157 -0.57 5.64 9.26
CA GLY A 157 -1.98 5.30 9.42
C GLY A 157 -2.14 3.79 9.34
N PHE A 158 -3.38 3.31 9.24
CA PHE A 158 -3.70 1.89 9.27
C PHE A 158 -4.56 1.48 8.07
N HIS A 159 -4.42 0.20 7.71
CA HIS A 159 -5.11 -0.41 6.58
C HIS A 159 -5.92 -1.64 6.99
N LEU A 160 -7.07 -1.84 6.34
CA LEU A 160 -7.72 -3.15 6.25
C LEU A 160 -7.72 -3.58 4.79
N LEU A 161 -7.19 -4.77 4.50
CA LEU A 161 -7.23 -5.38 3.18
C LEU A 161 -8.22 -6.55 3.23
N TYR A 162 -9.38 -6.38 2.59
CA TYR A 162 -10.38 -7.44 2.45
C TYR A 162 -10.19 -8.19 1.14
N ARG A 163 -10.09 -9.52 1.22
CA ARG A 163 -10.05 -10.36 0.03
C ARG A 163 -11.44 -10.43 -0.60
N VAL A 164 -11.50 -10.18 -1.91
CA VAL A 164 -12.73 -10.22 -2.71
C VAL A 164 -12.47 -10.90 -4.05
N ASP A 165 -13.53 -11.18 -4.79
CA ASP A 165 -13.46 -11.67 -6.16
C ASP A 165 -14.51 -10.95 -7.01
N MET A 166 -14.13 -9.76 -7.53
CA MET A 166 -15.04 -8.88 -8.28
C MET A 166 -14.49 -8.60 -9.68
N PRO A 167 -15.35 -8.46 -10.70
CA PRO A 167 -14.91 -7.99 -12.00
C PRO A 167 -14.36 -6.56 -11.91
N ASN A 168 -13.50 -6.20 -12.86
CA ASN A 168 -13.03 -4.81 -12.97
C ASN A 168 -13.96 -4.02 -13.90
N ASP A 169 -15.11 -3.60 -13.38
CA ASP A 169 -16.14 -2.87 -14.11
C ASP A 169 -16.67 -1.65 -13.35
N ALA A 170 -17.57 -0.91 -13.99
CA ALA A 170 -18.17 0.29 -13.41
C ALA A 170 -19.03 -0.02 -12.17
N ALA A 171 -19.70 -1.18 -12.13
CA ALA A 171 -20.56 -1.58 -11.01
C ALA A 171 -19.71 -1.88 -9.78
N SER A 172 -18.63 -2.65 -9.93
CA SER A 172 -17.66 -2.94 -8.88
C SER A 172 -16.96 -1.67 -8.37
N THR A 173 -16.57 -0.78 -9.30
CA THR A 173 -15.98 0.51 -8.94
C THR A 173 -16.92 1.38 -8.12
N LYS A 174 -18.22 1.40 -8.51
CA LYS A 174 -19.26 2.12 -7.76
C LYS A 174 -19.46 1.50 -6.37
N ALA A 175 -19.55 0.18 -6.27
CA ALA A 175 -19.76 -0.52 -5.00
C ALA A 175 -18.64 -0.22 -3.99
N VAL A 176 -17.37 -0.30 -4.42
CA VAL A 176 -16.23 0.04 -3.56
C VAL A 176 -16.25 1.52 -3.14
N ARG A 177 -16.53 2.43 -4.08
CA ARG A 177 -16.64 3.85 -3.78
C ARG A 177 -17.75 4.15 -2.78
N ASP A 178 -18.91 3.54 -2.94
CA ASP A 178 -20.06 3.75 -2.05
C ASP A 178 -19.80 3.18 -0.66
N LEU A 179 -19.14 2.02 -0.57
CA LEU A 179 -18.65 1.45 0.70
C LEU A 179 -17.73 2.43 1.44
N LEU A 180 -16.69 2.92 0.78
CA LEU A 180 -15.74 3.85 1.40
C LEU A 180 -16.41 5.15 1.86
N ARG A 181 -17.34 5.70 1.06
CA ARG A 181 -18.13 6.87 1.45
C ARG A 181 -19.05 6.60 2.63
N HIS A 182 -19.69 5.43 2.67
CA HIS A 182 -20.51 5.02 3.80
C HIS A 182 -19.68 4.94 5.09
N LEU A 183 -18.50 4.31 5.02
CA LEU A 183 -17.60 4.20 6.16
C LEU A 183 -17.09 5.58 6.61
N ALA A 184 -16.69 6.45 5.69
CA ALA A 184 -16.25 7.80 6.01
C ALA A 184 -17.38 8.60 6.70
N ASN A 185 -18.60 8.55 6.18
CA ASN A 185 -19.75 9.22 6.79
C ASN A 185 -20.08 8.71 8.20
N LYS A 186 -19.76 7.45 8.49
CA LYS A 186 -20.02 6.83 9.80
C LYS A 186 -18.91 7.07 10.81
N PHE A 187 -17.66 7.02 10.38
CA PHE A 187 -16.50 6.94 11.28
C PHE A 187 -15.58 8.17 11.25
N ASP A 188 -15.61 9.03 10.22
CA ASP A 188 -14.74 10.20 10.14
C ASP A 188 -14.91 11.10 11.37
N THR A 189 -13.77 11.54 11.90
CA THR A 189 -13.70 12.47 13.03
C THR A 189 -12.84 13.68 12.67
N SER A 190 -12.70 14.62 13.60
CA SER A 190 -11.72 15.71 13.47
C SER A 190 -10.27 15.23 13.59
N ARG A 191 -10.04 13.99 14.08
CA ARG A 191 -8.70 13.44 14.35
C ARG A 191 -8.21 12.40 13.35
N ALA A 192 -9.13 11.65 12.73
CA ALA A 192 -8.81 10.62 11.73
C ALA A 192 -9.90 10.55 10.67
N LYS A 193 -9.55 10.07 9.46
CA LYS A 193 -10.44 9.95 8.31
C LYS A 193 -10.17 8.71 7.50
N ILE A 194 -11.22 8.17 6.89
CA ILE A 194 -11.13 7.13 5.87
C ILE A 194 -10.88 7.78 4.51
N ASP A 195 -9.84 7.34 3.80
CA ASP A 195 -9.54 7.82 2.44
C ASP A 195 -10.55 7.27 1.44
N THR A 196 -11.52 8.09 1.05
CA THR A 196 -12.52 7.73 0.05
C THR A 196 -12.01 7.75 -1.39
N SER A 197 -10.75 8.11 -1.63
CA SER A 197 -10.15 8.15 -2.96
C SER A 197 -9.56 6.81 -3.41
N VAL A 198 -9.44 5.84 -2.49
CA VAL A 198 -8.75 4.56 -2.77
C VAL A 198 -9.63 3.49 -3.47
N PHE A 199 -10.70 3.87 -4.11
CA PHE A 199 -11.68 2.98 -4.76
C PHE A 199 -11.26 2.43 -6.13
N ASN A 200 -10.29 3.04 -6.80
CA ASN A 200 -9.89 2.69 -8.16
C ASN A 200 -9.20 1.31 -8.22
N ALA A 201 -9.31 0.62 -9.38
CA ALA A 201 -8.82 -0.74 -9.53
C ALA A 201 -7.29 -0.86 -9.44
N SER A 202 -6.57 0.10 -10.01
CA SER A 202 -5.09 0.16 -9.99
C SER A 202 -4.51 0.77 -8.72
N ARG A 203 -5.32 0.82 -7.63
CA ARG A 203 -4.84 1.38 -6.36
C ARG A 203 -3.58 0.68 -5.90
N ILE A 204 -2.61 1.49 -5.51
CA ILE A 204 -1.40 1.02 -4.82
C ILE A 204 -1.60 1.06 -3.31
N CYS A 205 -1.08 0.06 -2.63
CA CYS A 205 -1.02 -0.03 -1.17
C CYS A 205 0.42 0.06 -0.71
N LYS A 206 0.65 0.55 0.49
CA LYS A 206 1.97 0.58 1.11
C LYS A 206 2.55 -0.83 1.18
N LEU A 207 3.78 -1.01 0.70
CA LEU A 207 4.45 -2.30 0.81
C LEU A 207 4.99 -2.46 2.24
N TYR A 208 4.46 -3.45 2.96
CA TYR A 208 4.91 -3.76 4.31
C TYR A 208 6.37 -4.22 4.32
N GLY A 209 7.09 -3.90 5.38
CA GLY A 209 8.54 -4.06 5.46
C GLY A 209 9.34 -2.84 4.98
N THR A 210 8.71 -1.85 4.31
CA THR A 210 9.40 -0.67 3.77
C THR A 210 9.15 0.59 4.61
N LEU A 211 10.11 1.53 4.59
CA LEU A 211 10.02 2.79 5.34
C LEU A 211 8.99 3.75 4.75
N SER A 212 8.30 4.46 5.62
CA SER A 212 7.51 5.66 5.32
C SER A 212 8.28 6.89 5.78
N ARG A 213 8.58 7.80 4.84
CA ARG A 213 9.32 9.03 5.10
C ARG A 213 8.53 10.22 4.59
N LYS A 214 7.89 10.94 5.50
CA LYS A 214 7.20 12.21 5.19
C LYS A 214 7.86 13.32 5.99
N GLY A 215 8.53 14.25 5.31
CA GLY A 215 9.34 15.28 5.94
C GLY A 215 10.58 14.73 6.65
N ASP A 216 11.12 15.49 7.60
CA ASP A 216 12.24 15.06 8.41
C ASP A 216 11.77 14.16 9.57
N SER A 217 12.62 13.21 9.95
CA SER A 217 12.38 12.37 11.12
C SER A 217 12.75 13.13 12.39
N THR A 218 11.80 13.28 13.32
CA THR A 218 11.99 13.86 14.65
C THR A 218 11.54 12.89 15.73
N ASP A 219 11.89 13.13 16.99
CA ASP A 219 11.47 12.27 18.12
C ASP A 219 9.94 12.19 18.24
N SER A 220 9.24 13.29 17.97
CA SER A 220 7.77 13.33 18.01
C SER A 220 7.11 12.81 16.73
N ARG A 221 7.83 12.77 15.60
CA ARG A 221 7.34 12.37 14.26
C ARG A 221 8.37 11.53 13.52
N PRO A 222 8.71 10.34 14.04
CA PRO A 222 9.74 9.51 13.44
C PRO A 222 9.27 8.89 12.12
N HIS A 223 10.24 8.59 11.25
CA HIS A 223 10.00 7.69 10.13
C HIS A 223 9.77 6.27 10.67
N ARG A 224 8.78 5.56 10.11
CA ARG A 224 8.40 4.22 10.56
C ARG A 224 8.41 3.23 9.42
N ARG A 225 8.74 1.99 9.73
CA ARG A 225 8.60 0.88 8.79
C ARG A 225 7.16 0.38 8.83
N ALA A 226 6.56 0.26 7.65
CA ALA A 226 5.23 -0.33 7.52
C ALA A 226 5.25 -1.81 7.90
N GLY A 227 4.17 -2.30 8.48
CA GLY A 227 4.09 -3.68 8.96
C GLY A 227 2.67 -4.22 8.99
N VAL A 228 2.55 -5.44 9.45
CA VAL A 228 1.28 -6.11 9.74
C VAL A 228 1.17 -6.27 11.24
N SER A 229 0.01 -6.04 11.79
CA SER A 229 -0.23 -6.24 13.21
C SER A 229 -0.57 -7.70 13.48
N GLU A 230 0.31 -8.39 14.21
CA GLU A 230 0.06 -9.75 14.71
C GLU A 230 -1.05 -9.80 15.78
N ALA A 231 -1.39 -8.67 16.38
CA ALA A 231 -2.36 -8.59 17.48
C ALA A 231 -3.82 -8.81 17.04
N MET A 232 -4.06 -9.05 15.75
CA MET A 232 -5.41 -9.14 15.18
C MET A 232 -5.56 -10.21 14.08
N THR A 233 -4.67 -11.20 14.02
CA THR A 233 -4.84 -12.42 13.20
C THR A 233 -5.57 -13.51 13.98
#